data_bbc78c51be4f8b0da06c865d18beca13
#
_entry.id   bbc78c51be4f8b0da06c865d18beca13
#
_cell.length_a   1.000
_cell.length_b   1.000
_cell.length_c   1.000
_cell.angle_alpha   90.00
_cell.angle_beta   90.00
_cell.angle_gamma   90.00
#
_symmetry.space_group_name_H-M   'P 1'
#
loop_
_entity.id
_entity.type
_entity.pdbx_description
1 polymer ?
#
loop_
_entity_poly.entity_id
_entity_poly.type
_entity_poly.pdbx_seq_one_letter_code
_entity_poly.pdbx_strand_id
1 'polypeptide(L)'
;MDRVSLTNTDLQVSQLCLGTADFGTKKSREEAFRQMDIFLDGGGNFIDTAHVYGDWACDERGRSEKVIGEWLKGKRDQVILSSKGCHPPIDNMLCSRVDPGNLHKDVEESLSQLQTDYVDLYFLHRDNPQVPAGELLEALEEEVRRGRLRYYGCSNWSLDRLKEADAYAREHGLHGFACNQMMFVLADVVPETLVEPQLTILDDAYYQYEKQTGLSFMAYMCLAGG
;
A
#
# COMPACT_ATOMS: atom_id res chain seq x y z
N MET A 1 20.17 -3.13 8.60
CA MET A 1 19.40 -2.03 7.95
C MET A 1 18.76 -1.20 9.03
N ASP A 2 18.75 0.14 8.90
CA ASP A 2 18.15 1.01 9.92
C ASP A 2 16.64 0.85 9.98
N ARG A 3 16.06 1.09 11.17
CA ARG A 3 14.62 1.00 11.42
C ARG A 3 14.04 2.39 11.64
N VAL A 4 12.82 2.58 11.16
CA VAL A 4 12.02 3.78 11.41
C VAL A 4 10.65 3.37 11.96
N SER A 5 10.11 4.20 12.86
CA SER A 5 8.75 4.02 13.36
C SER A 5 7.76 4.63 12.38
N LEU A 6 6.70 3.91 12.03
CA LEU A 6 5.57 4.52 11.35
C LEU A 6 4.69 5.26 12.36
N THR A 7 4.21 6.43 11.96
CA THR A 7 3.43 7.33 12.81
C THR A 7 2.16 6.66 13.33
N ASN A 8 1.87 6.89 14.61
CA ASN A 8 0.70 6.34 15.31
C ASN A 8 0.58 4.81 15.25
N THR A 9 1.71 4.11 15.12
CA THR A 9 1.76 2.65 15.09
C THR A 9 2.87 2.12 16.03
N ASP A 10 2.85 0.82 16.29
CA ASP A 10 3.96 0.10 16.92
C ASP A 10 4.92 -0.52 15.88
N LEU A 11 4.72 -0.21 14.59
CA LEU A 11 5.50 -0.80 13.50
C LEU A 11 6.90 -0.16 13.41
N GLN A 12 7.92 -1.03 13.53
CA GLN A 12 9.33 -0.69 13.32
C GLN A 12 9.78 -1.26 11.98
N VAL A 13 9.67 -0.47 10.91
CA VAL A 13 9.98 -0.91 9.54
C VAL A 13 11.42 -0.60 9.15
N SER A 14 12.00 -1.40 8.27
CA SER A 14 13.26 -1.03 7.62
C SER A 14 13.07 0.20 6.74
N GLN A 15 14.07 1.09 6.74
CA GLN A 15 14.06 2.33 5.94
C GLN A 15 13.85 2.07 4.45
N LEU A 16 14.36 0.94 3.95
CA LEU A 16 14.05 0.45 2.61
C LEU A 16 12.89 -0.55 2.70
N CYS A 17 11.98 -0.43 1.77
CA CYS A 17 10.88 -1.36 1.56
C CYS A 17 11.10 -2.15 0.28
N LEU A 18 10.86 -3.47 0.32
CA LEU A 18 10.95 -4.32 -0.86
C LEU A 18 9.62 -4.29 -1.62
N GLY A 19 9.59 -3.62 -2.77
CA GLY A 19 8.46 -3.65 -3.70
C GLY A 19 8.43 -4.94 -4.53
N THR A 20 7.24 -5.44 -4.79
CA THR A 20 7.03 -6.79 -5.36
C THR A 20 6.20 -6.80 -6.63
N ALA A 21 6.05 -5.66 -7.31
CA ALA A 21 5.17 -5.53 -8.48
C ALA A 21 5.47 -6.54 -9.62
N ASP A 22 6.73 -6.97 -9.75
CA ASP A 22 7.17 -7.90 -10.80
C ASP A 22 7.20 -9.38 -10.36
N PHE A 23 6.81 -9.70 -9.11
CA PHE A 23 6.85 -11.08 -8.61
C PHE A 23 5.79 -11.95 -9.29
N GLY A 24 6.20 -13.14 -9.70
CA GLY A 24 5.34 -14.06 -10.45
C GLY A 24 5.05 -13.62 -11.89
N THR A 25 5.72 -12.57 -12.38
CA THR A 25 5.61 -12.07 -13.76
C THR A 25 7.00 -11.96 -14.39
N LYS A 26 7.63 -10.79 -14.39
CA LYS A 26 9.01 -10.63 -14.89
C LYS A 26 10.04 -11.38 -14.04
N LYS A 27 9.72 -11.60 -12.74
CA LYS A 27 10.54 -12.41 -11.84
C LYS A 27 9.83 -13.72 -11.55
N SER A 28 10.53 -14.81 -11.77
CA SER A 28 10.05 -16.14 -11.40
C SER A 28 9.84 -16.25 -9.89
N ARG A 29 9.10 -17.28 -9.48
CA ARG A 29 8.89 -17.60 -8.06
C ARG A 29 10.22 -17.78 -7.32
N GLU A 30 11.17 -18.49 -7.89
CA GLU A 30 12.48 -18.78 -7.32
C GLU A 30 13.32 -17.51 -7.17
N GLU A 31 13.28 -16.61 -8.16
CA GLU A 31 13.95 -15.29 -8.10
C GLU A 31 13.34 -14.41 -7.02
N ALA A 32 11.99 -14.38 -6.92
CA ALA A 32 11.27 -13.65 -5.89
C ALA A 32 11.63 -14.15 -4.48
N PHE A 33 11.65 -15.48 -4.26
CA PHE A 33 12.04 -16.09 -2.99
C PHE A 33 13.46 -15.70 -2.61
N ARG A 34 14.40 -15.85 -3.54
CA ARG A 34 15.80 -15.48 -3.30
C ARG A 34 15.94 -13.97 -2.98
N GLN A 35 15.17 -13.12 -3.64
CA GLN A 35 15.20 -11.68 -3.38
C GLN A 35 14.67 -11.34 -1.98
N MET A 36 13.57 -11.97 -1.56
CA MET A 36 13.02 -11.80 -0.22
C MET A 36 13.97 -12.35 0.86
N ASP A 37 14.60 -13.49 0.64
CA ASP A 37 15.59 -14.05 1.58
C ASP A 37 16.81 -13.11 1.72
N ILE A 38 17.39 -12.63 0.62
CA ILE A 38 18.51 -11.67 0.65
C ILE A 38 18.11 -10.38 1.38
N PHE A 39 16.89 -9.88 1.14
CA PHE A 39 16.39 -8.69 1.81
C PHE A 39 16.26 -8.89 3.32
N LEU A 40 15.71 -10.01 3.74
CA LEU A 40 15.55 -10.37 5.15
C LEU A 40 16.91 -10.58 5.83
N ASP A 41 17.82 -11.31 5.21
CA ASP A 41 19.19 -11.55 5.69
C ASP A 41 19.99 -10.24 5.82
N GLY A 42 19.73 -9.27 4.93
CA GLY A 42 20.28 -7.91 4.98
C GLY A 42 19.67 -7.03 6.07
N GLY A 43 18.78 -7.55 6.89
CA GLY A 43 18.11 -6.85 7.99
C GLY A 43 16.88 -6.05 7.54
N GLY A 44 16.38 -6.22 6.31
CA GLY A 44 15.09 -5.68 5.86
C GLY A 44 13.95 -6.46 6.52
N ASN A 45 12.80 -5.81 6.71
CA ASN A 45 11.59 -6.47 7.22
C ASN A 45 10.30 -5.92 6.62
N PHE A 46 10.37 -4.95 5.75
CA PHE A 46 9.20 -4.30 5.18
C PHE A 46 9.02 -4.71 3.72
N ILE A 47 7.95 -5.44 3.43
CA ILE A 47 7.60 -5.94 2.09
C ILE A 47 6.29 -5.31 1.67
N ASP A 48 6.26 -4.72 0.46
CA ASP A 48 5.10 -4.04 -0.11
C ASP A 48 4.61 -4.75 -1.37
N THR A 49 3.34 -5.13 -1.36
CA THR A 49 2.63 -5.73 -2.49
C THR A 49 1.31 -5.01 -2.77
N ALA A 50 0.49 -5.54 -3.64
CA ALA A 50 -0.89 -5.12 -3.87
C ALA A 50 -1.71 -6.26 -4.48
N HIS A 51 -3.02 -6.25 -4.20
CA HIS A 51 -3.99 -7.19 -4.74
C HIS A 51 -3.94 -7.30 -6.28
N VAL A 52 -3.68 -6.19 -6.96
CA VAL A 52 -3.62 -6.10 -8.43
C VAL A 52 -2.26 -6.49 -9.02
N TYR A 53 -1.21 -6.68 -8.20
CA TYR A 53 0.13 -6.88 -8.74
C TYR A 53 0.27 -8.21 -9.48
N GLY A 54 0.63 -8.09 -10.76
CA GLY A 54 0.76 -9.20 -11.69
C GLY A 54 -0.44 -9.39 -12.62
N ASP A 55 -1.59 -8.77 -12.35
CA ASP A 55 -2.82 -8.93 -13.13
C ASP A 55 -2.69 -8.43 -14.58
N TRP A 56 -1.75 -7.49 -14.84
CA TRP A 56 -1.47 -6.98 -16.18
C TRP A 56 -0.70 -7.95 -17.08
N ALA A 57 -0.15 -9.03 -16.54
CA ALA A 57 0.72 -9.94 -17.28
C ALA A 57 -0.02 -11.18 -17.82
N CYS A 58 -1.14 -11.55 -17.21
CA CYS A 58 -1.93 -12.72 -17.58
C CYS A 58 -3.29 -12.74 -16.88
N ASP A 59 -4.14 -13.71 -17.21
CA ASP A 59 -5.48 -13.88 -16.63
C ASP A 59 -5.49 -14.39 -15.19
N GLU A 60 -4.36 -14.82 -14.65
CA GLU A 60 -4.24 -15.22 -13.25
C GLU A 60 -4.06 -14.02 -12.33
N ARG A 61 -5.02 -13.80 -11.45
CA ARG A 61 -5.03 -12.67 -10.49
C ARG A 61 -4.19 -12.95 -9.24
N GLY A 62 -3.66 -11.85 -8.67
CA GLY A 62 -2.98 -11.84 -7.38
C GLY A 62 -1.66 -12.62 -7.37
N ARG A 63 -0.94 -12.66 -8.49
CA ARG A 63 0.29 -13.46 -8.60
C ARG A 63 1.36 -13.06 -7.61
N SER A 64 1.58 -11.75 -7.40
CA SER A 64 2.56 -11.28 -6.43
C SER A 64 2.19 -11.73 -5.02
N GLU A 65 0.94 -11.55 -4.60
CA GLU A 65 0.48 -11.98 -3.27
C GLU A 65 0.60 -13.50 -3.08
N LYS A 66 0.25 -14.31 -4.08
CA LYS A 66 0.39 -15.78 -4.03
C LYS A 66 1.84 -16.21 -3.84
N VAL A 67 2.77 -15.61 -4.60
CA VAL A 67 4.21 -15.89 -4.46
C VAL A 67 4.70 -15.53 -3.07
N ILE A 68 4.29 -14.38 -2.54
CA ILE A 68 4.65 -13.95 -1.18
C ILE A 68 4.03 -14.89 -0.15
N GLY A 69 2.76 -15.26 -0.29
CA GLY A 69 2.07 -16.16 0.63
C GLY A 69 2.75 -17.52 0.76
N GLU A 70 3.24 -18.08 -0.34
CA GLU A 70 4.02 -19.31 -0.30
C GLU A 70 5.35 -19.13 0.45
N TRP A 71 6.04 -18.01 0.28
CA TRP A 71 7.29 -17.70 0.94
C TRP A 71 7.13 -17.39 2.43
N LEU A 72 6.00 -16.80 2.83
CA LEU A 72 5.72 -16.44 4.22
C LEU A 72 5.58 -17.63 5.17
N LYS A 73 5.44 -18.87 4.67
CA LYS A 73 5.30 -20.05 5.51
C LYS A 73 6.46 -20.19 6.50
N GLY A 74 6.15 -20.05 7.79
CA GLY A 74 7.12 -20.07 8.88
C GLY A 74 8.00 -18.82 9.01
N LYS A 75 7.66 -17.73 8.29
CA LYS A 75 8.41 -16.45 8.31
C LYS A 75 7.51 -15.23 8.58
N ARG A 76 6.19 -15.41 8.75
CA ARG A 76 5.23 -14.29 8.85
C ARG A 76 5.61 -13.27 9.92
N ASP A 77 6.07 -13.74 11.07
CA ASP A 77 6.44 -12.89 12.22
C ASP A 77 7.78 -12.15 12.03
N GLN A 78 8.53 -12.46 10.97
CA GLN A 78 9.82 -11.82 10.69
C GLN A 78 9.68 -10.58 9.82
N VAL A 79 8.50 -10.36 9.22
CA VAL A 79 8.25 -9.28 8.28
C VAL A 79 7.04 -8.44 8.68
N ILE A 80 7.10 -7.18 8.32
CA ILE A 80 5.97 -6.27 8.26
C ILE A 80 5.51 -6.26 6.80
N LEU A 81 4.26 -6.65 6.60
CA LEU A 81 3.68 -6.83 5.27
C LEU A 81 2.69 -5.71 4.97
N SER A 82 2.89 -5.01 3.86
CA SER A 82 1.85 -4.13 3.33
C SER A 82 1.24 -4.68 2.04
N SER A 83 -0.06 -4.46 1.88
CA SER A 83 -0.78 -4.70 0.62
C SER A 83 -1.74 -3.55 0.32
N LYS A 84 -2.37 -3.59 -0.83
CA LYS A 84 -3.26 -2.52 -1.32
C LYS A 84 -4.46 -3.11 -2.04
N GLY A 85 -5.63 -2.52 -1.85
CA GLY A 85 -6.85 -2.86 -2.58
C GLY A 85 -7.50 -1.69 -3.28
N CYS A 86 -8.66 -1.94 -3.84
CA CYS A 86 -9.49 -0.97 -4.52
C CYS A 86 -8.85 -0.33 -5.77
N HIS A 87 -7.89 -1.03 -6.40
CA HIS A 87 -7.36 -0.59 -7.69
C HIS A 87 -8.43 -0.71 -8.77
N PRO A 88 -8.55 0.26 -9.71
CA PRO A 88 -9.41 0.12 -10.88
C PRO A 88 -9.12 -1.17 -11.67
N PRO A 89 -10.10 -1.72 -12.41
CA PRO A 89 -9.83 -2.81 -13.33
C PRO A 89 -8.76 -2.42 -14.34
N ILE A 90 -7.83 -3.34 -14.67
CA ILE A 90 -6.70 -3.08 -15.59
C ILE A 90 -7.19 -2.67 -17.00
N ASP A 91 -8.31 -3.21 -17.42
CA ASP A 91 -8.94 -2.90 -18.71
C ASP A 91 -9.82 -1.64 -18.68
N ASN A 92 -10.07 -1.06 -17.51
CA ASN A 92 -10.87 0.16 -17.37
C ASN A 92 -10.39 1.01 -16.16
N MET A 93 -9.28 1.70 -16.34
CA MET A 93 -8.67 2.54 -15.31
C MET A 93 -9.52 3.73 -14.86
N LEU A 94 -10.59 4.06 -15.56
CA LEU A 94 -11.54 5.14 -15.21
C LEU A 94 -12.65 4.65 -14.26
N CYS A 95 -12.81 3.34 -14.09
CA CYS A 95 -13.81 2.76 -13.20
C CYS A 95 -13.24 2.66 -11.77
N SER A 96 -13.61 3.60 -10.91
CA SER A 96 -13.20 3.52 -9.50
C SER A 96 -13.82 2.29 -8.84
N ARG A 97 -13.01 1.61 -8.02
CA ARG A 97 -13.43 0.53 -7.12
C ARG A 97 -13.24 0.91 -5.65
N VAL A 98 -12.95 2.20 -5.38
CA VAL A 98 -12.74 2.68 -4.01
C VAL A 98 -14.12 2.92 -3.37
N ASP A 99 -14.62 1.90 -2.69
CA ASP A 99 -15.81 1.88 -1.86
C ASP A 99 -15.71 0.77 -0.79
N PRO A 100 -16.54 0.80 0.28
CA PRO A 100 -16.51 -0.19 1.35
C PRO A 100 -16.69 -1.65 0.88
N GLY A 101 -17.57 -1.88 -0.08
CA GLY A 101 -17.85 -3.24 -0.58
C GLY A 101 -16.64 -3.87 -1.27
N ASN A 102 -16.01 -3.12 -2.17
CA ASN A 102 -14.79 -3.57 -2.84
C ASN A 102 -13.60 -3.66 -1.86
N LEU A 103 -13.51 -2.76 -0.87
CA LEU A 103 -12.48 -2.84 0.17
C LEU A 103 -12.55 -4.17 0.93
N HIS A 104 -13.70 -4.51 1.47
CA HIS A 104 -13.88 -5.76 2.24
C HIS A 104 -13.55 -6.99 1.39
N LYS A 105 -14.00 -6.99 0.14
CA LYS A 105 -13.72 -8.08 -0.81
C LYS A 105 -12.22 -8.20 -1.10
N ASP A 106 -11.55 -7.11 -1.42
CA ASP A 106 -10.12 -7.12 -1.78
C ASP A 106 -9.25 -7.51 -0.56
N VAL A 107 -9.64 -7.11 0.67
CA VAL A 107 -8.96 -7.56 1.90
C VAL A 107 -9.09 -9.07 2.07
N GLU A 108 -10.29 -9.64 1.89
CA GLU A 108 -10.52 -11.08 2.01
C GLU A 108 -9.73 -11.87 0.96
N GLU A 109 -9.74 -11.42 -0.29
CA GLU A 109 -8.98 -12.03 -1.38
C GLU A 109 -7.47 -11.93 -1.13
N SER A 110 -6.95 -10.78 -0.69
CA SER A 110 -5.53 -10.59 -0.35
C SER A 110 -5.07 -11.53 0.77
N LEU A 111 -5.85 -11.66 1.85
CA LEU A 111 -5.53 -12.58 2.95
C LEU A 111 -5.46 -14.03 2.47
N SER A 112 -6.40 -14.44 1.62
CA SER A 112 -6.40 -15.77 1.01
C SER A 112 -5.17 -16.02 0.12
N GLN A 113 -4.80 -15.05 -0.71
CA GLN A 113 -3.65 -15.14 -1.61
C GLN A 113 -2.32 -15.13 -0.84
N LEU A 114 -2.21 -14.28 0.17
CA LEU A 114 -1.04 -14.17 1.06
C LEU A 114 -0.93 -15.32 2.08
N GLN A 115 -1.97 -16.17 2.19
CA GLN A 115 -2.04 -17.29 3.12
C GLN A 115 -1.74 -16.86 4.58
N THR A 116 -2.32 -15.73 5.00
CA THR A 116 -2.16 -15.13 6.33
C THR A 116 -3.49 -14.63 6.85
N ASP A 117 -3.62 -14.51 8.16
CA ASP A 117 -4.85 -14.04 8.80
C ASP A 117 -4.90 -12.51 8.91
N TYR A 118 -3.76 -11.82 8.71
CA TYR A 118 -3.69 -10.38 8.83
C TYR A 118 -2.62 -9.75 7.93
N VAL A 119 -2.82 -8.46 7.61
CA VAL A 119 -1.83 -7.58 6.98
C VAL A 119 -1.46 -6.47 7.97
N ASP A 120 -0.18 -6.11 8.05
CA ASP A 120 0.28 -5.09 9.00
C ASP A 120 -0.13 -3.68 8.59
N LEU A 121 -0.07 -3.37 7.30
CA LEU A 121 -0.43 -2.07 6.76
C LEU A 121 -1.16 -2.22 5.41
N TYR A 122 -2.40 -1.78 5.34
CA TYR A 122 -3.20 -1.90 4.12
C TYR A 122 -3.52 -0.55 3.51
N PHE A 123 -3.27 -0.38 2.22
CA PHE A 123 -3.50 0.88 1.54
C PHE A 123 -4.74 0.86 0.65
N LEU A 124 -5.48 1.96 0.64
CA LEU A 124 -6.34 2.30 -0.49
C LEU A 124 -5.43 2.69 -1.66
N HIS A 125 -5.45 1.91 -2.75
CA HIS A 125 -4.49 2.05 -3.86
C HIS A 125 -4.73 3.31 -4.70
N ARG A 126 -5.97 3.82 -4.69
CA ARG A 126 -6.43 5.05 -5.34
C ARG A 126 -7.42 5.76 -4.44
N ASP A 127 -7.86 6.93 -4.86
CA ASP A 127 -8.97 7.67 -4.23
C ASP A 127 -10.25 7.57 -5.07
N ASN A 128 -11.37 7.83 -4.41
CA ASN A 128 -12.66 8.11 -5.04
C ASN A 128 -13.31 9.32 -4.34
N PRO A 129 -13.15 10.54 -4.86
CA PRO A 129 -13.72 11.73 -4.25
C PRO A 129 -15.26 11.74 -4.15
N GLN A 130 -15.95 10.82 -4.81
CA GLN A 130 -17.41 10.66 -4.72
C GLN A 130 -17.85 9.91 -3.45
N VAL A 131 -16.92 9.20 -2.79
CA VAL A 131 -17.17 8.52 -1.52
C VAL A 131 -16.56 9.38 -0.41
N PRO A 132 -17.34 9.76 0.62
CA PRO A 132 -16.81 10.51 1.76
C PRO A 132 -15.60 9.78 2.39
N ALA A 133 -14.55 10.52 2.74
CA ALA A 133 -13.36 9.91 3.34
C ALA A 133 -13.69 9.17 4.64
N GLY A 134 -14.64 9.70 5.42
CA GLY A 134 -15.10 9.05 6.66
C GLY A 134 -15.70 7.67 6.44
N GLU A 135 -16.47 7.47 5.38
CA GLU A 135 -17.05 6.17 5.05
C GLU A 135 -15.97 5.11 4.76
N LEU A 136 -14.90 5.53 4.06
CA LEU A 136 -13.75 4.67 3.77
C LEU A 136 -12.95 4.34 5.04
N LEU A 137 -12.77 5.33 5.93
CA LEU A 137 -12.09 5.13 7.20
C LEU A 137 -12.86 4.18 8.12
N GLU A 138 -14.19 4.30 8.20
CA GLU A 138 -15.03 3.39 8.99
C GLU A 138 -14.94 1.95 8.48
N ALA A 139 -14.91 1.77 7.16
CA ALA A 139 -14.74 0.44 6.56
C ALA A 139 -13.35 -0.16 6.87
N LEU A 140 -12.29 0.64 6.83
CA LEU A 140 -10.95 0.22 7.24
C LEU A 140 -10.89 -0.13 8.73
N GLU A 141 -11.49 0.69 9.59
CA GLU A 141 -11.60 0.41 11.03
C GLU A 141 -12.38 -0.89 11.32
N GLU A 142 -13.38 -1.22 10.50
CA GLU A 142 -14.07 -2.50 10.63
C GLU A 142 -13.13 -3.67 10.38
N GLU A 143 -12.24 -3.57 9.38
CA GLU A 143 -11.23 -4.59 9.11
C GLU A 143 -10.18 -4.69 10.24
N VAL A 144 -9.81 -3.55 10.85
CA VAL A 144 -8.94 -3.54 12.03
C VAL A 144 -9.65 -4.23 13.21
N ARG A 145 -10.91 -3.90 13.48
CA ARG A 145 -11.71 -4.55 14.55
C ARG A 145 -11.89 -6.06 14.34
N ARG A 146 -11.93 -6.51 13.08
CA ARG A 146 -11.97 -7.94 12.72
C ARG A 146 -10.60 -8.62 12.89
N GLY A 147 -9.52 -7.87 13.17
CA GLY A 147 -8.15 -8.38 13.28
C GLY A 147 -7.50 -8.74 11.95
N ARG A 148 -8.10 -8.35 10.82
CA ARG A 148 -7.58 -8.61 9.47
C ARG A 148 -6.52 -7.59 9.03
N LEU A 149 -6.61 -6.36 9.54
CA LEU A 149 -5.61 -5.31 9.36
C LEU A 149 -5.10 -4.84 10.72
N ARG A 150 -3.83 -4.47 10.83
CA ARG A 150 -3.33 -3.80 12.03
C ARG A 150 -3.43 -2.28 11.88
N TYR A 151 -3.02 -1.77 10.74
CA TYR A 151 -3.06 -0.35 10.39
C TYR A 151 -3.41 -0.19 8.92
N TYR A 152 -3.76 1.03 8.54
CA TYR A 152 -4.08 1.36 7.17
C TYR A 152 -3.48 2.69 6.73
N GLY A 153 -3.37 2.89 5.43
CA GLY A 153 -2.85 4.07 4.77
C GLY A 153 -3.57 4.36 3.48
N CYS A 154 -3.09 5.36 2.77
CA CYS A 154 -3.59 5.72 1.45
C CYS A 154 -2.47 5.86 0.44
N SER A 155 -2.82 5.80 -0.82
CA SER A 155 -1.91 6.00 -1.94
C SER A 155 -2.60 6.83 -3.01
N ASN A 156 -1.89 7.83 -3.54
CA ASN A 156 -2.39 8.70 -4.60
C ASN A 156 -3.63 9.53 -4.21
N TRP A 157 -3.74 9.94 -2.96
CA TRP A 157 -4.78 10.83 -2.48
C TRP A 157 -4.37 12.29 -2.62
N SER A 158 -5.30 13.18 -2.97
CA SER A 158 -5.04 14.61 -2.97
C SER A 158 -4.84 15.14 -1.54
N LEU A 159 -4.10 16.23 -1.40
CA LEU A 159 -3.83 16.84 -0.09
C LEU A 159 -5.12 17.25 0.65
N ASP A 160 -6.12 17.72 -0.07
CA ASP A 160 -7.41 18.08 0.54
C ASP A 160 -8.15 16.84 1.04
N ARG A 161 -8.06 15.73 0.34
CA ARG A 161 -8.63 14.46 0.78
C ARG A 161 -7.90 13.88 2.00
N LEU A 162 -6.57 14.04 2.07
CA LEU A 162 -5.80 13.68 3.28
C LEU A 162 -6.26 14.48 4.48
N LYS A 163 -6.45 15.79 4.32
CA LYS A 163 -6.95 16.68 5.39
C LYS A 163 -8.38 16.31 5.81
N GLU A 164 -9.26 15.97 4.87
CA GLU A 164 -10.62 15.50 5.15
C GLU A 164 -10.58 14.23 6.01
N ALA A 165 -9.78 13.24 5.59
CA ALA A 165 -9.64 11.97 6.30
C ALA A 165 -9.08 12.17 7.71
N ASP A 166 -8.03 12.99 7.85
CA ASP A 166 -7.40 13.28 9.14
C ASP A 166 -8.35 14.03 10.09
N ALA A 167 -9.12 15.00 9.59
CA ALA A 167 -10.13 15.69 10.37
C ALA A 167 -11.21 14.74 10.88
N TYR A 168 -11.73 13.88 10.00
CA TYR A 168 -12.73 12.88 10.34
C TYR A 168 -12.21 11.89 11.39
N ALA A 169 -11.01 11.36 11.18
CA ALA A 169 -10.40 10.41 12.12
C ALA A 169 -10.27 11.01 13.52
N ARG A 170 -9.79 12.25 13.64
CA ARG A 170 -9.68 12.94 14.94
C ARG A 170 -11.03 13.18 15.59
N GLU A 171 -12.04 13.61 14.84
CA GLU A 171 -13.39 13.89 15.36
C GLU A 171 -14.05 12.61 15.90
N HIS A 172 -13.80 11.46 15.24
CA HIS A 172 -14.45 10.18 15.57
C HIS A 172 -13.57 9.23 16.39
N GLY A 173 -12.33 9.65 16.73
CA GLY A 173 -11.41 8.84 17.53
C GLY A 173 -10.93 7.57 16.82
N LEU A 174 -10.79 7.62 15.49
CA LEU A 174 -10.28 6.53 14.67
C LEU A 174 -8.74 6.58 14.60
N HIS A 175 -8.11 5.49 14.16
CA HIS A 175 -6.65 5.45 13.99
C HIS A 175 -6.15 6.49 12.96
N GLY A 176 -6.91 6.71 11.87
CA GLY A 176 -6.48 7.52 10.75
C GLY A 176 -5.40 6.82 9.90
N PHE A 177 -4.96 7.49 8.84
CA PHE A 177 -3.89 6.94 8.00
C PHE A 177 -2.54 6.97 8.73
N ALA A 178 -1.89 5.82 8.81
CA ALA A 178 -0.54 5.68 9.37
C ALA A 178 0.56 6.04 8.36
N CYS A 179 0.25 5.94 7.07
CA CYS A 179 1.22 6.17 6.01
C CYS A 179 0.53 6.65 4.73
N ASN A 180 1.17 7.59 4.04
CA ASN A 180 0.80 8.01 2.68
C ASN A 180 1.84 7.49 1.69
N GLN A 181 1.41 6.68 0.71
CA GLN A 181 2.31 6.13 -0.32
C GLN A 181 2.14 6.91 -1.63
N MET A 182 3.18 7.63 -2.05
CA MET A 182 3.14 8.54 -3.20
C MET A 182 4.33 8.37 -4.12
N MET A 183 4.16 8.83 -5.37
CA MET A 183 5.27 8.93 -6.30
C MET A 183 6.25 10.01 -5.82
N PHE A 184 7.51 9.60 -5.69
CA PHE A 184 8.62 10.51 -5.47
C PHE A 184 9.83 10.02 -6.24
N VAL A 185 10.28 10.82 -7.19
CA VAL A 185 11.45 10.53 -8.02
C VAL A 185 12.48 11.67 -7.89
N LEU A 186 13.75 11.34 -8.06
CA LEU A 186 14.84 12.32 -8.03
C LEU A 186 14.99 13.12 -9.34
N ALA A 187 14.08 12.89 -10.30
CA ALA A 187 14.00 13.60 -11.57
C ALA A 187 12.75 14.48 -11.60
N ASP A 188 12.80 15.56 -12.39
CA ASP A 188 11.60 16.36 -12.64
C ASP A 188 10.55 15.53 -13.36
N VAL A 189 9.36 15.46 -12.79
CA VAL A 189 8.23 14.79 -13.40
C VAL A 189 7.43 15.81 -14.21
N VAL A 190 7.16 15.47 -15.46
CA VAL A 190 6.25 16.22 -16.31
C VAL A 190 4.85 15.59 -16.16
N PRO A 191 3.91 16.21 -15.43
CA PRO A 191 2.65 15.56 -15.04
C PRO A 191 1.84 15.05 -16.24
N GLU A 192 1.91 15.75 -17.38
CA GLU A 192 1.20 15.41 -18.61
C GLU A 192 1.71 14.12 -19.27
N THR A 193 2.87 13.63 -18.86
CA THR A 193 3.46 12.38 -19.37
C THR A 193 3.13 11.18 -18.50
N LEU A 194 2.46 11.36 -17.36
CA LEU A 194 2.04 10.26 -16.52
C LEU A 194 1.01 9.39 -17.25
N VAL A 195 1.30 8.09 -17.28
CA VAL A 195 0.44 7.10 -17.97
C VAL A 195 -0.93 7.00 -17.30
N GLU A 196 -0.99 7.26 -15.99
CA GLU A 196 -2.20 7.21 -15.20
C GLU A 196 -2.48 8.58 -14.59
N PRO A 197 -3.59 9.26 -14.96
CA PRO A 197 -3.91 10.60 -14.48
C PRO A 197 -4.28 10.65 -12.98
N GLN A 198 -4.46 9.49 -12.35
CA GLN A 198 -4.79 9.36 -10.92
C GLN A 198 -3.55 9.30 -10.02
N LEU A 199 -2.35 9.33 -10.58
CA LEU A 199 -1.13 9.32 -9.78
C LEU A 199 -0.88 10.71 -9.19
N THR A 200 -0.48 10.73 -7.93
CA THR A 200 -0.13 11.96 -7.20
C THR A 200 1.37 12.00 -6.96
N ILE A 201 1.97 13.14 -7.22
CA ILE A 201 3.40 13.38 -7.03
C ILE A 201 3.58 14.15 -5.72
N LEU A 202 4.56 13.78 -4.93
CA LEU A 202 4.94 14.54 -3.75
C LEU A 202 5.47 15.91 -4.18
N ASP A 203 4.84 16.96 -3.70
CA ASP A 203 5.27 18.34 -3.85
C ASP A 203 5.55 18.98 -2.48
N ASP A 204 5.96 20.25 -2.48
CA ASP A 204 6.24 20.98 -1.25
C ASP A 204 5.04 21.07 -0.31
N ALA A 205 3.81 21.14 -0.82
CA ALA A 205 2.61 21.23 0.00
C ALA A 205 2.35 19.94 0.77
N TYR A 206 2.50 18.78 0.11
CA TYR A 206 2.44 17.47 0.78
C TYR A 206 3.56 17.31 1.78
N TYR A 207 4.80 17.64 1.42
CA TYR A 207 5.93 17.55 2.32
C TYR A 207 5.74 18.38 3.58
N GLN A 208 5.25 19.61 3.46
CA GLN A 208 4.96 20.47 4.62
C GLN A 208 3.83 19.92 5.49
N TYR A 209 2.79 19.37 4.88
CA TYR A 209 1.69 18.75 5.61
C TYR A 209 2.16 17.52 6.40
N GLU A 210 2.89 16.62 5.78
CA GLU A 210 3.43 15.41 6.42
C GLU A 210 4.39 15.76 7.56
N LYS A 211 5.25 16.77 7.35
CA LYS A 211 6.14 17.27 8.40
C LYS A 211 5.39 17.88 9.59
N GLN A 212 4.27 18.57 9.36
CA GLN A 212 3.46 19.19 10.41
C GLN A 212 2.63 18.17 11.19
N THR A 213 2.07 17.19 10.51
CA THR A 213 1.22 16.16 11.11
C THR A 213 1.99 14.97 11.64
N GLY A 214 3.22 14.76 11.17
CA GLY A 214 4.01 13.58 11.43
C GLY A 214 3.55 12.35 10.63
N LEU A 215 2.63 12.50 9.67
CA LEU A 215 2.20 11.39 8.82
C LEU A 215 3.41 10.75 8.12
N SER A 216 3.54 9.45 8.20
CA SER A 216 4.65 8.73 7.55
C SER A 216 4.49 8.75 6.03
N PHE A 217 5.62 8.87 5.34
CA PHE A 217 5.68 8.89 3.88
C PHE A 217 6.41 7.65 3.36
N MET A 218 5.85 7.03 2.33
CA MET A 218 6.45 5.90 1.63
C MET A 218 6.57 6.21 0.14
N ALA A 219 7.80 6.39 -0.33
CA ALA A 219 8.07 6.72 -1.72
C ALA A 219 8.00 5.49 -2.62
N TYR A 220 7.37 5.61 -3.79
CA TYR A 220 7.49 4.64 -4.86
C TYR A 220 8.05 5.29 -6.14
N MET A 221 8.53 4.46 -7.08
CA MET A 221 9.19 4.88 -8.33
C MET A 221 10.42 5.79 -8.14
N CYS A 222 11.14 5.66 -7.03
CA CYS A 222 12.27 6.53 -6.68
C CYS A 222 13.37 6.59 -7.74
N LEU A 223 13.52 5.58 -8.59
CA LEU A 223 14.49 5.48 -9.68
C LEU A 223 13.88 5.76 -11.07
N ALA A 224 12.70 6.37 -11.14
CA ALA A 224 12.00 6.71 -12.41
C ALA A 224 11.84 5.52 -13.38
N GLY A 225 11.76 4.30 -12.87
CA GLY A 225 11.57 3.08 -13.67
C GLY A 225 12.87 2.31 -13.97
N GLY A 226 14.00 2.68 -13.39
CA GLY A 226 15.26 1.91 -13.48
C GLY A 226 16.47 2.72 -13.71
#